data_a76e1312af5b217b37d3e6b33fbed12b
#
_entry.id   a76e1312af5b217b37d3e6b33fbed12b
#
_cell.length_a   1.000
_cell.length_b   1.000
_cell.length_c   1.000
_cell.angle_alpha   90.00
_cell.angle_beta   90.00
_cell.angle_gamma   90.00
#
_symmetry.space_group_name_H-M   'P 1'
#
loop_
_entity.id
_entity.type
_entity.pdbx_description
1 polymer ?
#
loop_
_entity_poly.entity_id
_entity_poly.type
_entity_poly.pdbx_seq_one_letter_code
_entity_poly.pdbx_strand_id
1 'polypeptide(L)'
;MATEDMTHGGAHCGAKMRRASRRLLLPEELVEIERIVDKLAMNYLRKKTDSHARPFDNPLRDVIVADRDEAEKAASMLRETWNIGFGAIKSIYKLMENKGIGVVETKLPEDVLGISTWAGGRLPLVIMTSLSKVVTTERKRFTDAHELAMLLLTIPDYVDRERVCNQFAGCFLMPRQTLISELGEKRDRIGIEEMSRLRSTYGVSVSALVHQAYDLHIITKEHYNWWYDEIISKNLKETGWGKFPYI
;
A
#
# COMPACT_ATOMS: atom_id res chain seq x y z
N MET A 1 -8.16 10.88 -1.33
CA MET A 1 -7.11 10.82 -2.36
C MET A 1 -7.77 10.37 -3.64
N ALA A 2 -7.53 11.03 -4.77
CA ALA A 2 -8.09 10.62 -6.06
C ALA A 2 -7.03 9.86 -6.85
N THR A 3 -7.41 8.78 -7.50
CA THR A 3 -6.62 8.11 -8.53
C THR A 3 -6.92 8.75 -9.88
N GLU A 4 -5.91 9.06 -10.63
CA GLU A 4 -6.03 9.40 -12.05
C GLU A 4 -5.57 8.20 -12.87
N ASP A 5 -6.42 7.74 -13.78
CA ASP A 5 -6.10 6.71 -14.75
C ASP A 5 -5.49 7.39 -15.98
N MET A 6 -4.23 7.11 -16.25
CA MET A 6 -3.53 7.63 -17.43
C MET A 6 -3.70 6.64 -18.58
N THR A 7 -4.59 6.93 -19.50
CA THR A 7 -4.87 6.08 -20.68
C THR A 7 -4.31 6.74 -21.93
N HIS A 8 -3.06 6.44 -22.30
CA HIS A 8 -2.53 6.74 -23.66
C HIS A 8 -1.56 5.62 -24.10
N GLY A 9 -1.52 5.39 -25.41
CA GLY A 9 -0.84 4.26 -26.05
C GLY A 9 0.69 4.28 -26.01
N GLY A 10 1.25 4.12 -24.82
CA GLY A 10 2.68 3.98 -24.58
C GLY A 10 3.09 2.53 -24.24
N ALA A 11 4.30 2.35 -23.75
CA ALA A 11 4.84 1.05 -23.32
C ALA A 11 4.23 0.51 -22.02
N HIS A 12 3.27 1.23 -21.45
CA HIS A 12 2.51 0.84 -20.25
C HIS A 12 1.01 0.76 -20.54
N CYS A 13 0.30 -0.01 -19.75
CA CYS A 13 -1.16 -0.15 -19.80
C CYS A 13 -1.74 0.34 -18.48
N GLY A 14 -2.58 1.40 -18.55
CA GLY A 14 -3.37 1.86 -17.42
C GLY A 14 -2.54 2.17 -16.16
N ALA A 15 -1.59 3.10 -16.24
CA ALA A 15 -0.83 3.52 -15.06
C ALA A 15 -1.75 4.16 -14.02
N LYS A 16 -1.67 3.69 -12.78
CA LYS A 16 -2.42 4.20 -11.64
C LYS A 16 -1.46 4.87 -10.66
N MET A 17 -1.86 5.98 -10.07
CA MET A 17 -0.99 6.84 -9.29
C MET A 17 -1.56 7.13 -7.90
N ARG A 18 -0.72 6.97 -6.88
CA ARG A 18 -1.01 7.39 -5.50
C ARG A 18 -0.37 8.74 -5.20
N ARG A 19 -1.14 9.65 -4.61
CA ARG A 19 -0.69 10.99 -4.23
C ARG A 19 -0.70 11.21 -2.72
N ALA A 20 0.18 12.10 -2.25
CA ALA A 20 0.24 12.52 -0.85
C ALA A 20 -0.88 13.50 -0.49
N SER A 21 -1.35 14.28 -1.45
CA SER A 21 -2.36 15.33 -1.28
C SER A 21 -3.46 15.25 -2.34
N ARG A 22 -4.52 16.06 -2.16
CA ARG A 22 -5.59 16.24 -3.15
C ARG A 22 -5.31 17.38 -4.14
N ARG A 23 -4.11 17.95 -4.16
CA ARG A 23 -3.73 18.99 -5.10
C ARG A 23 -3.84 18.45 -6.53
N LEU A 24 -4.47 19.18 -7.43
CA LEU A 24 -4.46 18.81 -8.83
C LEU A 24 -3.04 18.95 -9.39
N LEU A 25 -2.61 17.95 -10.14
CA LEU A 25 -1.35 18.01 -10.86
C LEU A 25 -1.47 18.99 -12.03
N LEU A 26 -0.41 19.72 -12.29
CA LEU A 26 -0.33 20.57 -13.47
C LEU A 26 -0.17 19.70 -14.73
N PRO A 27 -0.64 20.18 -15.90
CA PRO A 27 -0.47 19.43 -17.16
C PRO A 27 0.97 19.02 -17.45
N GLU A 28 1.93 19.89 -17.14
CA GLU A 28 3.37 19.60 -17.27
C GLU A 28 3.86 18.49 -16.34
N GLU A 29 3.30 18.39 -15.12
CA GLU A 29 3.62 17.32 -14.18
C GLU A 29 3.09 15.97 -14.69
N LEU A 30 1.89 15.95 -15.28
CA LEU A 30 1.32 14.74 -15.90
C LEU A 30 2.18 14.25 -17.06
N VAL A 31 2.59 15.15 -17.95
CA VAL A 31 3.48 14.83 -19.08
C VAL A 31 4.82 14.28 -18.59
N GLU A 32 5.39 14.86 -17.54
CA GLU A 32 6.64 14.37 -16.96
C GLU A 32 6.49 12.99 -16.34
N ILE A 33 5.36 12.74 -15.65
CA ILE A 33 5.04 11.42 -15.08
C ILE A 33 4.92 10.38 -16.19
N GLU A 34 4.16 10.65 -17.25
CA GLU A 34 4.02 9.74 -18.40
C GLU A 34 5.39 9.39 -18.99
N ARG A 35 6.24 10.38 -19.21
CA ARG A 35 7.60 10.20 -19.72
C ARG A 35 8.46 9.31 -18.82
N ILE A 36 8.37 9.50 -17.49
CA ILE A 36 9.08 8.67 -16.51
C ILE A 36 8.57 7.23 -16.56
N VAL A 37 7.25 7.04 -16.56
CA VAL A 37 6.61 5.71 -16.59
C VAL A 37 6.99 4.97 -17.87
N ASP A 38 6.86 5.60 -19.04
CA ASP A 38 7.21 5.00 -20.33
C ASP A 38 8.67 4.57 -20.37
N LYS A 39 9.58 5.44 -19.95
CA LYS A 39 11.02 5.14 -19.92
C LYS A 39 11.33 3.93 -19.02
N LEU A 40 10.74 3.89 -17.83
CA LEU A 40 10.98 2.80 -16.87
C LEU A 40 10.31 1.51 -17.31
N ALA A 41 9.10 1.57 -17.85
CA ALA A 41 8.38 0.42 -18.41
C ALA A 41 9.16 -0.19 -19.58
N MET A 42 9.66 0.61 -20.52
CA MET A 42 10.50 0.14 -21.63
C MET A 42 11.79 -0.51 -21.15
N ASN A 43 12.47 0.10 -20.19
CA ASN A 43 13.70 -0.48 -19.62
C ASN A 43 13.42 -1.81 -18.91
N TYR A 44 12.32 -1.91 -18.18
CA TYR A 44 11.92 -3.12 -17.50
C TYR A 44 11.55 -4.23 -18.48
N LEU A 45 10.77 -3.92 -19.53
CA LEU A 45 10.43 -4.84 -20.61
C LEU A 45 11.69 -5.41 -21.28
N ARG A 46 12.64 -4.54 -21.66
CA ARG A 46 13.88 -4.95 -22.31
C ARG A 46 14.67 -5.94 -21.45
N LYS A 47 14.89 -5.62 -20.17
CA LYS A 47 15.58 -6.51 -19.23
C LYS A 47 14.90 -7.88 -19.07
N LYS A 48 13.56 -7.90 -19.05
CA LYS A 48 12.79 -9.15 -18.87
C LYS A 48 12.67 -9.97 -20.15
N THR A 49 12.62 -9.35 -21.32
CA THR A 49 12.64 -10.05 -22.61
C THR A 49 13.94 -10.81 -22.79
N ASP A 50 15.07 -10.21 -22.44
CA ASP A 50 16.38 -10.84 -22.51
C ASP A 50 16.53 -12.02 -21.54
N SER A 51 15.79 -12.03 -20.45
CA SER A 51 15.84 -13.09 -19.41
C SER A 51 14.87 -14.25 -19.63
N HIS A 52 14.09 -14.29 -20.71
CA HIS A 52 13.03 -15.28 -20.96
C HIS A 52 12.09 -15.49 -19.76
N ALA A 53 11.81 -14.40 -19.02
CA ALA A 53 11.00 -14.45 -17.82
C ALA A 53 9.57 -14.93 -18.12
N ARG A 54 9.07 -15.85 -17.29
CA ARG A 54 7.68 -16.31 -17.38
C ARG A 54 6.73 -15.12 -17.16
N PRO A 55 5.57 -15.11 -17.84
CA PRO A 55 4.51 -14.14 -17.54
C PRO A 55 4.17 -14.17 -16.05
N PHE A 56 3.93 -13.01 -15.48
CA PHE A 56 3.45 -12.92 -14.12
C PHE A 56 2.03 -13.47 -14.03
N ASP A 57 1.84 -14.39 -13.11
CA ASP A 57 0.51 -14.95 -12.81
C ASP A 57 -0.09 -14.20 -11.62
N ASN A 58 -1.09 -13.35 -11.88
CA ASN A 58 -1.76 -12.60 -10.83
C ASN A 58 -2.65 -13.55 -9.99
N PRO A 59 -2.31 -13.81 -8.72
CA PRO A 59 -3.09 -14.73 -7.89
C PRO A 59 -4.50 -14.23 -7.56
N LEU A 60 -4.78 -12.95 -7.80
CA LEU A 60 -6.09 -12.32 -7.55
C LEU A 60 -6.83 -11.93 -8.82
N ARG A 61 -6.42 -12.45 -10.00
CA ARG A 61 -6.99 -12.06 -11.30
C ARG A 61 -8.52 -12.24 -11.39
N ASP A 62 -9.03 -13.30 -10.75
CA ASP A 62 -10.44 -13.68 -10.81
C ASP A 62 -11.24 -13.16 -9.59
N VAL A 63 -10.59 -12.38 -8.73
CA VAL A 63 -11.20 -11.82 -7.53
C VAL A 63 -11.69 -10.42 -7.83
N ILE A 64 -13.02 -10.24 -7.81
CA ILE A 64 -13.64 -8.91 -7.90
C ILE A 64 -13.76 -8.36 -6.48
N VAL A 65 -13.32 -7.12 -6.28
CA VAL A 65 -13.31 -6.46 -4.97
C VAL A 65 -14.14 -5.18 -5.05
N ALA A 66 -15.37 -5.24 -4.54
CA ALA A 66 -16.33 -4.14 -4.59
C ALA A 66 -16.51 -3.41 -3.25
N ASP A 67 -16.02 -3.98 -2.16
CA ASP A 67 -16.14 -3.41 -0.82
C ASP A 67 -14.91 -3.67 0.07
N ARG A 68 -15.00 -3.23 1.33
CA ARG A 68 -13.92 -3.36 2.33
C ARG A 68 -13.72 -4.79 2.81
N ASP A 69 -14.78 -5.57 2.92
CA ASP A 69 -14.73 -6.96 3.40
C ASP A 69 -14.07 -7.85 2.34
N GLU A 70 -14.40 -7.62 1.06
CA GLU A 70 -13.75 -8.28 -0.06
C GLU A 70 -12.27 -7.89 -0.18
N ALA A 71 -11.91 -6.64 0.11
CA ALA A 71 -10.52 -6.21 0.18
C ALA A 71 -9.73 -6.93 1.29
N GLU A 72 -10.32 -7.13 2.46
CA GLU A 72 -9.72 -7.90 3.55
C GLU A 72 -9.53 -9.37 3.16
N LYS A 73 -10.55 -9.99 2.53
CA LYS A 73 -10.46 -11.37 2.03
C LYS A 73 -9.38 -11.52 0.98
N ALA A 74 -9.29 -10.57 0.03
CA ALA A 74 -8.25 -10.55 -1.00
C ALA A 74 -6.84 -10.43 -0.40
N ALA A 75 -6.65 -9.59 0.62
CA ALA A 75 -5.40 -9.47 1.33
C ALA A 75 -5.00 -10.77 2.04
N SER A 76 -5.96 -11.44 2.68
CA SER A 76 -5.76 -12.73 3.34
C SER A 76 -5.41 -13.83 2.33
N MET A 77 -6.15 -13.90 1.22
CA MET A 77 -5.89 -14.84 0.14
C MET A 77 -4.49 -14.65 -0.47
N LEU A 78 -4.06 -13.40 -0.66
CA LEU A 78 -2.72 -13.12 -1.18
C LEU A 78 -1.63 -13.58 -0.20
N ARG A 79 -1.82 -13.33 1.10
CA ARG A 79 -0.88 -13.78 2.13
C ARG A 79 -0.76 -15.31 2.17
N GLU A 80 -1.87 -16.01 2.02
CA GLU A 80 -1.91 -17.49 1.96
C GLU A 80 -1.22 -18.00 0.69
N THR A 81 -1.61 -17.51 -0.49
CA THR A 81 -1.03 -17.92 -1.79
C THR A 81 0.48 -17.65 -1.84
N TRP A 82 0.93 -16.57 -1.23
CA TRP A 82 2.35 -16.24 -1.18
C TRP A 82 3.12 -16.87 -0.02
N ASN A 83 2.45 -17.66 0.83
CA ASN A 83 3.03 -18.30 2.01
C ASN A 83 3.67 -17.29 2.98
N ILE A 84 3.01 -16.18 3.23
CA ILE A 84 3.53 -15.12 4.12
C ILE A 84 3.17 -15.43 5.59
N GLY A 85 2.05 -16.12 5.83
CA GLY A 85 1.50 -16.33 7.15
C GLY A 85 0.97 -15.04 7.80
N PHE A 86 0.84 -15.02 9.12
CA PHE A 86 0.24 -13.92 9.89
C PHE A 86 1.28 -12.93 10.47
N GLY A 87 2.57 -13.24 10.36
CA GLY A 87 3.65 -12.42 10.91
C GLY A 87 3.90 -11.13 10.14
N ALA A 88 4.78 -10.29 10.69
CA ALA A 88 5.20 -9.06 10.05
C ALA A 88 5.97 -9.33 8.74
N ILE A 89 5.65 -8.58 7.70
CA ILE A 89 6.38 -8.63 6.43
C ILE A 89 7.62 -7.73 6.57
N LYS A 90 8.82 -8.30 6.51
CA LYS A 90 10.06 -7.54 6.69
C LYS A 90 10.24 -6.44 5.64
N SER A 91 10.06 -6.77 4.37
CA SER A 91 10.20 -5.84 3.26
C SER A 91 9.16 -6.13 2.18
N ILE A 92 8.24 -5.20 1.95
CA ILE A 92 7.23 -5.30 0.88
C ILE A 92 7.94 -5.21 -0.48
N TYR A 93 8.91 -4.34 -0.60
CA TYR A 93 9.74 -4.20 -1.79
C TYR A 93 10.35 -5.55 -2.22
N LYS A 94 11.13 -6.19 -1.35
CA LYS A 94 11.75 -7.50 -1.64
C LYS A 94 10.71 -8.61 -1.87
N LEU A 95 9.58 -8.55 -1.16
CA LEU A 95 8.49 -9.50 -1.38
C LEU A 95 7.95 -9.38 -2.80
N MET A 96 7.65 -8.16 -3.27
CA MET A 96 7.19 -7.92 -4.64
C MET A 96 8.20 -8.43 -5.67
N GLU A 97 9.47 -8.10 -5.53
CA GLU A 97 10.52 -8.57 -6.45
C GLU A 97 10.61 -10.10 -6.49
N ASN A 98 10.59 -10.76 -5.32
CA ASN A 98 10.62 -12.23 -5.21
C ASN A 98 9.40 -12.91 -5.86
N LYS A 99 8.28 -12.18 -5.95
CA LYS A 99 7.06 -12.66 -6.61
C LYS A 99 6.97 -12.26 -8.08
N GLY A 100 8.02 -11.63 -8.64
CA GLY A 100 8.11 -11.31 -10.06
C GLY A 100 7.53 -9.95 -10.44
N ILE A 101 7.19 -9.12 -9.48
CA ILE A 101 6.76 -7.73 -9.69
C ILE A 101 8.01 -6.85 -9.75
N GLY A 102 8.17 -6.05 -10.80
CA GLY A 102 9.23 -5.06 -10.88
C GLY A 102 9.00 -3.93 -9.89
N VAL A 103 10.05 -3.53 -9.18
CA VAL A 103 9.97 -2.35 -8.31
C VAL A 103 11.14 -1.42 -8.64
N VAL A 104 10.83 -0.16 -8.89
CA VAL A 104 11.84 0.86 -9.23
C VAL A 104 11.64 2.08 -8.34
N GLU A 105 12.72 2.53 -7.71
CA GLU A 105 12.72 3.81 -7.00
C GLU A 105 13.30 4.90 -7.91
N THR A 106 12.59 6.03 -8.02
CA THR A 106 13.02 7.20 -8.78
C THR A 106 12.46 8.47 -8.16
N LYS A 107 13.00 9.61 -8.56
CA LYS A 107 12.40 10.90 -8.18
C LYS A 107 11.13 11.10 -8.99
N LEU A 108 10.00 11.19 -8.31
CA LEU A 108 8.71 11.56 -8.88
C LEU A 108 8.40 13.03 -8.54
N PRO A 109 7.46 13.66 -9.25
CA PRO A 109 6.94 14.97 -8.89
C PRO A 109 6.47 15.01 -7.44
N GLU A 110 6.50 16.21 -6.85
CA GLU A 110 6.01 16.42 -5.50
C GLU A 110 4.56 15.95 -5.40
N ASP A 111 4.20 15.34 -4.28
CA ASP A 111 2.91 14.70 -4.04
C ASP A 111 2.66 13.33 -4.70
N VAL A 112 3.47 12.86 -5.63
CA VAL A 112 3.36 11.50 -6.17
C VAL A 112 4.19 10.53 -5.33
N LEU A 113 3.52 9.59 -4.67
CA LEU A 113 4.15 8.64 -3.77
C LEU A 113 4.51 7.32 -4.46
N GLY A 114 3.67 6.88 -5.38
CA GLY A 114 3.85 5.65 -6.11
C GLY A 114 3.00 5.62 -7.38
N ILE A 115 3.36 4.74 -8.28
CA ILE A 115 2.65 4.47 -9.53
C ILE A 115 2.72 2.98 -9.80
N SER A 116 1.60 2.36 -10.08
CA SER A 116 1.50 0.97 -10.50
C SER A 116 1.04 0.87 -11.96
N THR A 117 1.68 -0.01 -12.72
CA THR A 117 1.37 -0.20 -14.15
C THR A 117 1.74 -1.61 -14.62
N TRP A 118 1.23 -1.98 -15.79
CA TRP A 118 1.58 -3.20 -16.49
C TRP A 118 2.43 -2.85 -17.72
N ALA A 119 3.75 -3.01 -17.61
CA ALA A 119 4.68 -2.78 -18.71
C ALA A 119 4.37 -3.72 -19.88
N GLY A 120 4.08 -3.14 -21.06
CA GLY A 120 3.63 -3.88 -22.23
C GLY A 120 2.37 -4.71 -22.02
N GLY A 121 1.52 -4.33 -21.07
CA GLY A 121 0.27 -5.03 -20.73
C GLY A 121 0.45 -6.40 -20.04
N ARG A 122 1.68 -6.80 -19.69
CA ARG A 122 1.97 -8.17 -19.22
C ARG A 122 2.90 -8.28 -18.02
N LEU A 123 3.78 -7.31 -17.81
CA LEU A 123 4.75 -7.34 -16.72
C LEU A 123 4.40 -6.30 -15.67
N PRO A 124 4.11 -6.72 -14.43
CA PRO A 124 3.74 -5.79 -13.35
C PRO A 124 4.95 -4.96 -12.94
N LEU A 125 4.73 -3.65 -12.80
CA LEU A 125 5.76 -2.69 -12.42
C LEU A 125 5.18 -1.68 -11.41
N VAL A 126 5.88 -1.51 -10.30
CA VAL A 126 5.62 -0.48 -9.30
C VAL A 126 6.78 0.51 -9.32
N ILE A 127 6.47 1.78 -9.43
CA ILE A 127 7.43 2.88 -9.41
C ILE A 127 7.18 3.67 -8.12
N MET A 128 8.17 3.73 -7.25
CA MET A 128 8.09 4.41 -5.97
C MET A 128 8.90 5.69 -5.99
N THR A 129 8.40 6.72 -5.31
CA THR A 129 9.22 7.92 -5.13
C THR A 129 10.43 7.59 -4.27
N SER A 130 11.61 7.98 -4.74
CA SER A 130 12.82 7.94 -3.91
C SER A 130 12.62 8.89 -2.73
N LEU A 131 12.76 8.37 -1.52
CA LEU A 131 12.39 9.03 -0.27
C LEU A 131 12.85 10.50 -0.22
N SER A 132 11.90 11.39 -0.13
CA SER A 132 12.14 12.67 0.52
C SER A 132 12.28 12.42 2.04
N LYS A 133 13.06 13.24 2.75
CA LYS A 133 13.26 13.16 4.21
C LYS A 133 11.97 13.24 5.06
N VAL A 134 10.81 13.33 4.41
CA VAL A 134 9.50 13.59 5.00
C VAL A 134 8.63 12.32 5.12
N VAL A 135 8.97 11.24 4.42
CA VAL A 135 8.14 10.01 4.41
C VAL A 135 8.66 9.02 5.44
N THR A 136 7.83 8.66 6.41
CA THR A 136 8.18 7.63 7.41
C THR A 136 8.22 6.24 6.76
N THR A 137 8.95 5.32 7.40
CA THR A 137 9.03 3.92 6.96
C THR A 137 7.64 3.29 6.87
N GLU A 138 6.78 3.54 7.84
CA GLU A 138 5.42 3.00 7.89
C GLU A 138 4.58 3.51 6.72
N ARG A 139 4.71 4.81 6.38
CA ARG A 139 4.02 5.39 5.23
C ARG A 139 4.52 4.80 3.90
N LYS A 140 5.85 4.60 3.77
CA LYS A 140 6.41 3.92 2.58
C LYS A 140 5.84 2.51 2.44
N ARG A 141 5.88 1.72 3.51
CA ARG A 141 5.34 0.36 3.52
C ARG A 141 3.86 0.31 3.16
N PHE A 142 3.08 1.24 3.71
CA PHE A 142 1.66 1.34 3.37
C PHE A 142 1.46 1.69 1.89
N THR A 143 2.29 2.59 1.34
CA THR A 143 2.25 2.93 -0.08
C THR A 143 2.64 1.72 -0.95
N ASP A 144 3.71 1.00 -0.60
CA ASP A 144 4.12 -0.23 -1.31
C ASP A 144 2.97 -1.25 -1.36
N ALA A 145 2.28 -1.50 -0.24
CA ALA A 145 1.14 -2.41 -0.17
C ALA A 145 -0.10 -1.89 -0.92
N HIS A 146 -0.30 -0.57 -0.93
CA HIS A 146 -1.37 0.06 -1.70
C HIS A 146 -1.14 -0.07 -3.21
N GLU A 147 0.08 0.19 -3.70
CA GLU A 147 0.42 0.01 -5.11
C GLU A 147 0.31 -1.46 -5.54
N LEU A 148 0.63 -2.38 -4.64
CA LEU A 148 0.38 -3.80 -4.85
C LEU A 148 -1.11 -4.08 -5.05
N ALA A 149 -1.99 -3.50 -4.24
CA ALA A 149 -3.43 -3.61 -4.39
C ALA A 149 -3.91 -3.03 -5.73
N MET A 150 -3.45 -1.82 -6.07
CA MET A 150 -3.78 -1.15 -7.34
C MET A 150 -3.41 -2.01 -8.56
N LEU A 151 -2.32 -2.77 -8.44
CA LEU A 151 -1.82 -3.62 -9.49
C LEU A 151 -2.61 -4.94 -9.63
N LEU A 152 -2.95 -5.58 -8.51
CA LEU A 152 -3.46 -6.94 -8.49
C LEU A 152 -4.99 -7.04 -8.46
N LEU A 153 -5.70 -6.04 -7.88
CA LEU A 153 -7.14 -6.13 -7.68
C LEU A 153 -7.94 -5.74 -8.92
N THR A 154 -8.99 -6.50 -9.19
CA THR A 154 -10.05 -6.13 -10.12
C THR A 154 -11.14 -5.41 -9.35
N ILE A 155 -11.23 -4.09 -9.55
CA ILE A 155 -12.17 -3.21 -8.83
C ILE A 155 -13.12 -2.60 -9.86
N PRO A 156 -14.45 -2.76 -9.70
CA PRO A 156 -15.44 -2.14 -10.58
C PRO A 156 -15.36 -0.62 -10.58
N ASP A 157 -15.67 0.03 -11.70
CA ASP A 157 -15.54 1.48 -11.87
C ASP A 157 -16.43 2.32 -10.94
N TYR A 158 -17.56 1.76 -10.49
CA TYR A 158 -18.47 2.42 -9.54
C TYR A 158 -18.00 2.39 -8.08
N VAL A 159 -16.87 1.73 -7.80
CA VAL A 159 -16.30 1.55 -6.45
C VAL A 159 -15.19 2.56 -6.22
N ASP A 160 -15.14 3.14 -5.01
CA ASP A 160 -14.01 3.96 -4.58
C ASP A 160 -12.74 3.09 -4.44
N ARG A 161 -11.96 3.06 -5.52
CA ARG A 161 -10.73 2.29 -5.67
C ARG A 161 -9.71 2.62 -4.57
N GLU A 162 -9.55 3.90 -4.26
CA GLU A 162 -8.63 4.34 -3.20
C GLU A 162 -8.98 3.72 -1.84
N ARG A 163 -10.27 3.75 -1.51
CA ARG A 163 -10.78 3.21 -0.25
C ARG A 163 -10.52 1.71 -0.15
N VAL A 164 -10.80 0.98 -1.22
CA VAL A 164 -10.60 -0.48 -1.30
C VAL A 164 -9.11 -0.83 -1.20
N CYS A 165 -8.24 -0.15 -1.96
CA CYS A 165 -6.80 -0.38 -1.92
C CYS A 165 -6.19 -0.01 -0.57
N ASN A 166 -6.68 1.03 0.09
CA ASN A 166 -6.26 1.37 1.45
C ASN A 166 -6.65 0.30 2.47
N GLN A 167 -7.86 -0.26 2.36
CA GLN A 167 -8.30 -1.38 3.20
C GLN A 167 -7.44 -2.61 2.98
N PHE A 168 -7.22 -2.99 1.73
CA PHE A 168 -6.33 -4.09 1.38
C PHE A 168 -4.93 -3.87 2.00
N ALA A 169 -4.33 -2.71 1.80
CA ALA A 169 -2.99 -2.40 2.31
C ALA A 169 -2.91 -2.53 3.84
N GLY A 170 -3.90 -2.02 4.57
CA GLY A 170 -4.00 -2.17 6.02
C GLY A 170 -4.06 -3.63 6.46
N CYS A 171 -4.97 -4.41 5.88
CA CYS A 171 -5.16 -5.84 6.18
C CYS A 171 -3.98 -6.70 5.71
N PHE A 172 -3.33 -6.32 4.61
CA PHE A 172 -2.14 -7.01 4.12
C PHE A 172 -0.93 -6.80 5.04
N LEU A 173 -0.74 -5.60 5.60
CA LEU A 173 0.33 -5.31 6.56
C LEU A 173 0.04 -5.84 7.95
N MET A 174 -1.21 -5.74 8.40
CA MET A 174 -1.68 -6.17 9.72
C MET A 174 -2.99 -6.95 9.57
N PRO A 175 -2.93 -8.28 9.42
CA PRO A 175 -4.13 -9.12 9.31
C PRO A 175 -5.05 -8.99 10.52
N ARG A 176 -6.37 -9.07 10.29
CA ARG A 176 -7.39 -9.04 11.35
C ARG A 176 -7.06 -9.98 12.52
N GLN A 177 -6.74 -11.24 12.18
CA GLN A 177 -6.43 -12.26 13.19
C GLN A 177 -5.19 -11.90 14.02
N THR A 178 -4.18 -11.28 13.38
CA THR A 178 -2.99 -10.81 14.07
C THR A 178 -3.33 -9.70 15.04
N LEU A 179 -4.11 -8.70 14.62
CA LEU A 179 -4.48 -7.58 15.49
C LEU A 179 -5.33 -8.06 16.68
N ILE A 180 -6.28 -8.97 16.45
CA ILE A 180 -7.09 -9.58 17.52
C ILE A 180 -6.20 -10.40 18.46
N SER A 181 -5.25 -11.17 17.95
CA SER A 181 -4.31 -11.94 18.78
C SER A 181 -3.43 -11.04 19.65
N GLU A 182 -3.03 -9.87 19.15
CA GLU A 182 -2.18 -8.93 19.86
C GLU A 182 -2.94 -8.08 20.90
N LEU A 183 -4.18 -7.70 20.60
CA LEU A 183 -4.97 -6.79 21.42
C LEU A 183 -6.08 -7.48 22.22
N GLY A 184 -6.54 -8.65 21.77
CA GLY A 184 -7.78 -9.28 22.25
C GLY A 184 -9.00 -8.84 21.41
N GLU A 185 -10.12 -9.54 21.59
CA GLU A 185 -11.35 -9.31 20.82
C GLU A 185 -12.07 -8.01 21.21
N LYS A 186 -12.01 -7.63 22.47
CA LYS A 186 -12.63 -6.39 23.01
C LYS A 186 -11.76 -5.79 24.09
N ARG A 187 -11.59 -4.48 24.02
CA ARG A 187 -10.77 -3.71 24.95
C ARG A 187 -11.46 -2.38 25.30
N ASP A 188 -11.58 -2.08 26.55
CA ASP A 188 -12.04 -0.77 27.02
C ASP A 188 -11.00 0.30 26.70
N ARG A 189 -9.71 -0.03 26.86
CA ARG A 189 -8.59 0.87 26.58
C ARG A 189 -7.39 0.10 25.99
N ILE A 190 -6.72 0.77 25.07
CA ILE A 190 -5.39 0.38 24.57
C ILE A 190 -4.42 1.52 24.85
N GLY A 191 -3.20 1.20 25.27
CA GLY A 191 -2.18 2.17 25.66
C GLY A 191 -1.23 2.52 24.53
N ILE A 192 -0.50 3.65 24.70
CA ILE A 192 0.49 4.10 23.73
C ILE A 192 1.68 3.17 23.61
N GLU A 193 2.10 2.56 24.70
CA GLU A 193 3.22 1.60 24.73
C GLU A 193 2.89 0.35 23.91
N GLU A 194 1.66 -0.14 24.04
CA GLU A 194 1.15 -1.29 23.29
C GLU A 194 1.10 -0.99 21.79
N MET A 195 0.56 0.17 21.41
CA MET A 195 0.53 0.62 20.02
C MET A 195 1.94 0.88 19.45
N SER A 196 2.84 1.44 20.23
CA SER A 196 4.25 1.68 19.85
C SER A 196 4.99 0.35 19.62
N ARG A 197 4.71 -0.66 20.43
CA ARG A 197 5.25 -2.01 20.24
C ARG A 197 4.75 -2.62 18.93
N LEU A 198 3.45 -2.56 18.66
CA LEU A 198 2.85 -3.06 17.41
C LEU A 198 3.41 -2.32 16.19
N ARG A 199 3.53 -1.00 16.26
CA ARG A 199 4.16 -0.20 15.22
C ARG A 199 5.58 -0.69 14.93
N SER A 200 6.38 -0.89 15.96
CA SER A 200 7.78 -1.35 15.82
C SER A 200 7.88 -2.79 15.30
N THR A 201 6.89 -3.63 15.61
CA THR A 201 6.87 -5.03 15.19
C THR A 201 6.38 -5.21 13.76
N TYR A 202 5.29 -4.52 13.39
CA TYR A 202 4.60 -4.75 12.12
C TYR A 202 4.86 -3.66 11.08
N GLY A 203 5.45 -2.53 11.46
CA GLY A 203 5.72 -1.41 10.56
C GLY A 203 4.44 -0.76 10.03
N VAL A 204 3.43 -0.65 10.89
CA VAL A 204 2.15 0.03 10.65
C VAL A 204 2.07 1.22 11.59
N SER A 205 1.60 2.38 11.11
CA SER A 205 1.48 3.57 11.95
C SER A 205 0.47 3.37 13.09
N VAL A 206 0.70 4.04 14.21
CA VAL A 206 -0.23 3.98 15.36
C VAL A 206 -1.63 4.44 14.95
N SER A 207 -1.72 5.49 14.14
CA SER A 207 -3.01 5.97 13.62
C SER A 207 -3.75 4.90 12.81
N ALA A 208 -3.04 4.14 11.98
CA ALA A 208 -3.64 3.05 11.20
C ALA A 208 -4.04 1.86 12.09
N LEU A 209 -3.23 1.51 13.10
CA LEU A 209 -3.57 0.46 14.08
C LEU A 209 -4.81 0.81 14.89
N VAL A 210 -4.92 2.04 15.38
CA VAL A 210 -6.09 2.53 16.12
C VAL A 210 -7.34 2.52 15.23
N HIS A 211 -7.21 2.96 13.98
CA HIS A 211 -8.31 2.92 13.02
C HIS A 211 -8.79 1.49 12.78
N GLN A 212 -7.88 0.56 12.54
CA GLN A 212 -8.21 -0.84 12.32
C GLN A 212 -8.79 -1.51 13.57
N ALA A 213 -8.28 -1.19 14.77
CA ALA A 213 -8.86 -1.67 16.03
C ALA A 213 -10.31 -1.21 16.22
N TYR A 214 -10.64 0.02 15.80
CA TYR A 214 -11.99 0.52 15.78
C TYR A 214 -12.87 -0.19 14.74
N ASP A 215 -12.41 -0.33 13.51
CA ASP A 215 -13.13 -1.03 12.44
C ASP A 215 -13.44 -2.49 12.78
N LEU A 216 -12.56 -3.14 13.54
CA LEU A 216 -12.74 -4.50 14.04
C LEU A 216 -13.58 -4.58 15.33
N HIS A 217 -14.10 -3.45 15.82
CA HIS A 217 -14.85 -3.34 17.07
C HIS A 217 -14.08 -3.84 18.31
N ILE A 218 -12.75 -3.82 18.25
CA ILE A 218 -11.89 -4.11 19.41
C ILE A 218 -12.01 -2.99 20.43
N ILE A 219 -12.08 -1.73 19.97
CA ILE A 219 -12.27 -0.53 20.81
C ILE A 219 -13.56 0.19 20.48
N THR A 220 -14.08 0.94 21.45
CA THR A 220 -15.28 1.74 21.27
C THR A 220 -15.01 3.01 20.45
N LYS A 221 -16.08 3.65 19.95
CA LYS A 221 -16.00 4.94 19.25
C LYS A 221 -15.45 6.04 20.13
N GLU A 222 -15.84 6.04 21.42
CA GLU A 222 -15.36 7.02 22.40
C GLU A 222 -13.84 6.91 22.56
N HIS A 223 -13.30 5.69 22.68
CA HIS A 223 -11.88 5.47 22.81
C HIS A 223 -11.12 5.79 21.54
N TYR A 224 -11.70 5.49 20.36
CA TYR A 224 -11.17 5.89 19.06
C TYR A 224 -11.08 7.42 18.94
N ASN A 225 -12.15 8.15 19.27
CA ASN A 225 -12.16 9.61 19.24
C ASN A 225 -11.10 10.18 20.21
N TRP A 226 -11.03 9.65 21.43
CA TRP A 226 -10.00 10.05 22.40
C TRP A 226 -8.58 9.89 21.84
N TRP A 227 -8.28 8.78 21.14
CA TRP A 227 -6.99 8.57 20.49
C TRP A 227 -6.68 9.66 19.47
N TYR A 228 -7.66 10.01 18.64
CA TYR A 228 -7.46 11.03 17.61
C TYR A 228 -7.34 12.43 18.20
N ASP A 229 -8.20 12.80 19.13
CA ASP A 229 -8.26 14.14 19.69
C ASP A 229 -7.10 14.43 20.66
N GLU A 230 -6.76 13.46 21.51
CA GLU A 230 -5.79 13.67 22.59
C GLU A 230 -4.36 13.20 22.25
N ILE A 231 -4.19 12.25 21.35
CA ILE A 231 -2.90 11.60 21.10
C ILE A 231 -2.41 11.86 19.68
N ILE A 232 -3.14 11.40 18.67
CA ILE A 232 -2.68 11.40 17.28
C ILE A 232 -2.60 12.82 16.72
N SER A 233 -3.60 13.67 16.97
CA SER A 233 -3.61 15.07 16.51
C SER A 233 -2.43 15.90 17.04
N LYS A 234 -1.95 15.56 18.24
CA LYS A 234 -0.82 16.24 18.89
C LYS A 234 0.55 15.72 18.42
N ASN A 235 0.59 14.55 17.75
CA ASN A 235 1.82 13.93 17.27
C ASN A 235 1.62 13.23 15.93
N LEU A 236 1.23 13.96 14.89
CA LEU A 236 0.95 13.43 13.54
C LEU A 236 2.14 12.70 12.90
N LYS A 237 3.37 13.00 13.35
CA LYS A 237 4.60 12.32 12.89
C LYS A 237 4.92 11.07 13.68
N GLU A 238 4.15 10.77 14.73
CA GLU A 238 4.36 9.64 15.63
C GLU A 238 5.80 9.56 16.18
N THR A 239 6.38 10.73 16.47
CA THR A 239 7.75 10.84 16.99
C THR A 239 7.82 10.24 18.40
N GLY A 240 8.82 9.40 18.64
CA GLY A 240 9.01 8.74 19.95
C GLY A 240 8.17 7.47 20.15
N TRP A 241 7.33 7.08 19.19
CA TRP A 241 6.46 5.88 19.29
C TRP A 241 7.09 4.62 18.69
N GLY A 242 8.38 4.48 18.80
CA GLY A 242 9.11 3.34 18.22
C GLY A 242 9.40 3.51 16.73
N LYS A 243 10.16 2.56 16.17
CA LYS A 243 10.49 2.51 14.74
C LYS A 243 10.50 1.07 14.28
N PHE A 244 9.94 0.80 13.11
CA PHE A 244 10.13 -0.47 12.42
C PHE A 244 11.57 -0.54 11.88
N PRO A 245 12.31 -1.62 12.14
CA PRO A 245 13.66 -1.76 11.60
C PRO A 245 13.58 -1.88 10.08
N TYR A 246 14.18 -0.93 9.39
CA TYR A 246 14.31 -0.97 7.93
C TYR A 246 15.40 -1.99 7.58
N ILE A 247 15.02 -3.03 6.81
CA ILE A 247 15.96 -4.04 6.29
C ILE A 247 15.94 -4.00 4.77
#